data_059b4471814097d671635c52353f09d2
#
_entry.id   059b4471814097d671635c52353f09d2
#
_cell.length_a   1.000
_cell.length_b   1.000
_cell.length_c   1.000
_cell.angle_alpha   90.00
_cell.angle_beta   90.00
_cell.angle_gamma   90.00
#
_symmetry.space_group_name_H-M   'P 1'
#
loop_
_entity.id
_entity.type
_entity.pdbx_description
1 polymer ?
#
loop_
_entity_poly.entity_id
_entity_poly.type
_entity_poly.pdbx_seq_one_letter_code
_entity_poly.pdbx_strand_id
1 'polypeptide(L)'
;MAEYNFLRESQLHIVYGGNRYNVKITPSLSFSQTFAEDAYEVKTLHDQTKMFSGTSITKANPANFSFVIHLTEEKDESIVLDLLTDYDTSTGEQLLKSFDMYIVTNESTFKLEGCIITQGEFSFARSNPLRLSISGAAKKLERVGSDSYSLPGTLQSASATRTPTKPLLDVEVDGTNVSNLVSATLSVQNNINWTPYETLQNSLSVTSASNAMYPSNYSLNDRVLSGNITQYLTSDNTSTFQTFDTSARIAVKTLVNDTTFFNFTSGASDCMFTKRTTQGEVFTQTFDYRLVNSPTDLGTLITY
;
A
#
# COMPACT_ATOMS: atom_id res chain seq x y z
N MET A 1 -2.97 -14.54 -35.41
CA MET A 1 -3.85 -14.97 -34.28
C MET A 1 -3.69 -13.93 -33.19
N ALA A 2 -4.78 -13.46 -32.58
CA ALA A 2 -4.62 -12.50 -31.48
C ALA A 2 -4.01 -13.23 -30.27
N GLU A 3 -2.93 -12.71 -29.73
CA GLU A 3 -2.28 -13.23 -28.54
C GLU A 3 -2.86 -12.52 -27.30
N TYR A 4 -2.97 -13.24 -26.18
CA TYR A 4 -3.54 -12.72 -24.95
C TYR A 4 -2.44 -12.38 -23.94
N ASN A 5 -2.60 -11.28 -23.23
CA ASN A 5 -1.73 -10.95 -22.10
C ASN A 5 -2.10 -11.80 -20.88
N PHE A 6 -1.14 -12.54 -20.35
CA PHE A 6 -1.34 -13.35 -19.15
C PHE A 6 -0.71 -12.70 -17.93
N LEU A 7 -1.47 -12.59 -16.86
CA LEU A 7 -0.99 -12.04 -15.60
C LEU A 7 0.23 -12.79 -15.04
N ARG A 8 0.25 -14.12 -15.16
CA ARG A 8 1.35 -14.98 -14.69
C ARG A 8 2.70 -14.68 -15.36
N GLU A 9 2.69 -14.05 -16.54
CA GLU A 9 3.85 -13.74 -17.35
C GLU A 9 4.25 -12.27 -17.27
N SER A 10 3.50 -11.50 -16.45
CA SER A 10 3.74 -10.07 -16.25
C SER A 10 4.91 -9.84 -15.30
N GLN A 11 5.69 -8.80 -15.61
CA GLN A 11 6.77 -8.30 -14.76
C GLN A 11 6.41 -6.92 -14.24
N LEU A 12 6.68 -6.68 -12.96
CA LEU A 12 6.49 -5.38 -12.33
C LEU A 12 7.83 -4.67 -12.15
N HIS A 13 7.92 -3.46 -12.65
CA HIS A 13 9.08 -2.59 -12.46
C HIS A 13 8.65 -1.30 -11.78
N ILE A 14 9.37 -0.91 -10.72
CA ILE A 14 9.25 0.38 -10.05
C ILE A 14 10.42 1.25 -10.49
N VAL A 15 10.13 2.49 -10.88
CA VAL A 15 11.15 3.49 -11.25
C VAL A 15 11.06 4.64 -10.25
N TYR A 16 12.14 4.83 -9.50
CA TYR A 16 12.27 5.89 -8.50
C TYR A 16 13.70 6.43 -8.45
N GLY A 17 13.85 7.77 -8.39
CA GLY A 17 15.16 8.41 -8.28
C GLY A 17 16.14 8.07 -9.41
N GLY A 18 15.65 7.81 -10.64
CA GLY A 18 16.49 7.40 -11.77
C GLY A 18 16.89 5.91 -11.77
N ASN A 19 16.52 5.16 -10.75
CA ASN A 19 16.73 3.72 -10.64
C ASN A 19 15.48 2.94 -11.02
N ARG A 20 15.67 1.73 -11.55
CA ARG A 20 14.60 0.79 -11.89
C ARG A 20 14.78 -0.50 -11.12
N TYR A 21 13.74 -0.92 -10.41
CA TYR A 21 13.70 -2.12 -9.58
C TYR A 21 12.72 -3.13 -10.17
N ASN A 22 13.14 -4.37 -10.37
CA ASN A 22 12.25 -5.46 -10.76
C ASN A 22 11.68 -6.11 -9.50
N VAL A 23 10.42 -5.78 -9.18
CA VAL A 23 9.74 -6.29 -7.99
C VAL A 23 9.02 -7.60 -8.31
N LYS A 24 9.37 -8.66 -7.61
CA LYS A 24 8.73 -9.97 -7.75
C LYS A 24 7.46 -10.02 -6.90
N ILE A 25 6.34 -10.03 -7.57
CA ILE A 25 5.01 -10.07 -6.95
C ILE A 25 4.41 -11.47 -7.02
N THR A 26 3.44 -11.74 -6.15
CA THR A 26 2.55 -12.89 -6.31
C THR A 26 1.57 -12.63 -7.47
N PRO A 27 0.89 -13.63 -8.03
CA PRO A 27 -0.08 -13.42 -9.11
C PRO A 27 -1.38 -12.75 -8.60
N SER A 28 -1.25 -11.59 -7.97
CA SER A 28 -2.34 -10.82 -7.36
C SER A 28 -2.36 -9.36 -7.83
N LEU A 29 -1.65 -9.04 -8.92
CA LEU A 29 -1.61 -7.69 -9.46
C LEU A 29 -2.98 -7.26 -9.99
N SER A 30 -3.43 -6.09 -9.57
CA SER A 30 -4.61 -5.42 -10.10
C SER A 30 -4.30 -3.95 -10.37
N PHE A 31 -4.80 -3.41 -11.47
CA PHE A 31 -4.71 -1.99 -11.78
C PHE A 31 -5.88 -1.56 -12.67
N SER A 32 -6.39 -0.34 -12.46
CA SER A 32 -7.50 0.21 -13.21
C SER A 32 -7.55 1.72 -13.13
N GLN A 33 -8.19 2.35 -14.10
CA GLN A 33 -8.53 3.77 -14.07
C GLN A 33 -9.95 3.96 -14.60
N THR A 34 -10.72 4.84 -13.95
CA THR A 34 -12.07 5.22 -14.36
C THR A 34 -12.12 6.71 -14.72
N PHE A 35 -13.17 7.10 -15.42
CA PHE A 35 -13.39 8.47 -15.86
C PHE A 35 -14.75 8.94 -15.35
N ALA A 36 -14.84 10.23 -14.98
CA ALA A 36 -16.11 10.86 -14.67
C ALA A 36 -16.74 11.37 -15.96
N GLU A 37 -18.01 11.06 -16.13
CA GLU A 37 -18.82 11.44 -17.28
C GLU A 37 -20.01 12.27 -16.83
N ASP A 38 -20.27 13.40 -17.50
CA ASP A 38 -21.46 14.20 -17.29
C ASP A 38 -22.35 14.13 -18.53
N ALA A 39 -23.61 13.77 -18.29
CA ALA A 39 -24.65 13.77 -19.31
C ALA A 39 -25.42 15.09 -19.27
N TYR A 40 -25.55 15.73 -20.41
CA TYR A 40 -26.35 16.96 -20.53
C TYR A 40 -27.80 16.64 -20.80
N GLU A 41 -28.67 17.04 -19.88
CA GLU A 41 -30.10 17.00 -20.08
C GLU A 41 -30.51 18.29 -20.82
N VAL A 42 -31.00 18.15 -22.07
CA VAL A 42 -31.56 19.25 -22.83
C VAL A 42 -33.04 18.98 -23.03
N LYS A 43 -33.86 19.66 -22.21
CA LYS A 43 -35.32 19.74 -22.43
C LYS A 43 -35.63 21.10 -23.04
N THR A 44 -35.83 21.15 -24.34
CA THR A 44 -36.38 22.34 -25.00
C THR A 44 -37.83 22.12 -25.34
N LEU A 45 -38.62 23.22 -25.46
CA LEU A 45 -40.05 23.16 -25.79
C LEU A 45 -40.36 22.44 -27.13
N HIS A 46 -39.38 22.31 -28.01
CA HIS A 46 -39.52 21.68 -29.32
C HIS A 46 -38.82 20.32 -29.47
N ASP A 47 -38.03 19.91 -28.52
CA ASP A 47 -37.27 18.66 -28.60
C ASP A 47 -37.58 17.75 -27.39
N GLN A 48 -38.82 17.34 -27.28
CA GLN A 48 -39.29 16.50 -26.16
C GLN A 48 -38.95 15.02 -26.33
N THR A 49 -38.39 14.62 -27.47
CA THR A 49 -38.10 13.22 -27.79
C THR A 49 -36.71 12.77 -27.32
N LYS A 50 -35.82 13.70 -26.96
CA LYS A 50 -34.48 13.39 -26.44
C LYS A 50 -34.39 13.73 -24.96
N MET A 51 -34.05 12.75 -24.14
CA MET A 51 -33.76 12.96 -22.71
C MET A 51 -32.38 13.57 -22.50
N PHE A 52 -31.42 13.25 -23.36
CA PHE A 52 -30.04 13.72 -23.29
C PHE A 52 -29.56 14.18 -24.64
N SER A 53 -28.83 15.30 -24.67
CA SER A 53 -28.24 15.89 -25.89
C SER A 53 -26.81 15.45 -26.16
N GLY A 54 -26.14 14.89 -25.18
CA GLY A 54 -24.75 14.43 -25.29
C GLY A 54 -24.17 14.12 -23.94
N THR A 55 -22.97 13.55 -23.97
CA THR A 55 -22.16 13.29 -22.79
C THR A 55 -20.74 13.83 -23.00
N SER A 56 -20.08 14.22 -21.95
CA SER A 56 -18.65 14.57 -21.98
C SER A 56 -17.90 13.94 -20.82
N ILE A 57 -16.68 13.49 -21.09
CA ILE A 57 -15.77 13.09 -20.03
C ILE A 57 -15.22 14.37 -19.40
N THR A 58 -15.44 14.54 -18.10
CA THR A 58 -15.05 15.76 -17.38
C THR A 58 -13.68 15.63 -16.75
N LYS A 59 -13.39 14.45 -16.17
CA LYS A 59 -12.08 14.17 -15.57
C LYS A 59 -11.78 12.68 -15.51
N ALA A 60 -10.49 12.36 -15.39
CA ALA A 60 -10.04 11.04 -15.00
C ALA A 60 -9.98 10.95 -13.46
N ASN A 61 -10.51 9.88 -12.90
CA ASN A 61 -10.25 9.56 -11.51
C ASN A 61 -8.80 9.06 -11.37
N PRO A 62 -8.19 9.15 -10.17
CA PRO A 62 -6.91 8.51 -9.92
C PRO A 62 -6.95 7.04 -10.32
N ALA A 63 -5.89 6.55 -10.96
CA ALA A 63 -5.75 5.13 -11.20
C ALA A 63 -5.46 4.41 -9.88
N ASN A 64 -5.99 3.21 -9.71
CA ASN A 64 -5.75 2.38 -8.54
C ASN A 64 -4.87 1.19 -8.92
N PHE A 65 -4.03 0.76 -7.99
CA PHE A 65 -3.26 -0.47 -8.13
C PHE A 65 -3.17 -1.22 -6.81
N SER A 66 -3.00 -2.54 -6.90
CA SER A 66 -2.68 -3.38 -5.75
C SER A 66 -1.85 -4.58 -6.16
N PHE A 67 -0.99 -5.03 -5.28
CA PHE A 67 -0.19 -6.24 -5.43
C PHE A 67 0.27 -6.77 -4.07
N VAL A 68 0.71 -8.02 -4.05
CA VAL A 68 1.24 -8.68 -2.85
C VAL A 68 2.66 -9.17 -3.13
N ILE A 69 3.56 -8.89 -2.19
CA ILE A 69 4.94 -9.38 -2.21
C ILE A 69 5.21 -10.29 -1.01
N HIS A 70 6.15 -11.22 -1.17
CA HIS A 70 6.79 -11.90 -0.06
C HIS A 70 8.07 -11.17 0.28
N LEU A 71 8.30 -10.94 1.57
CA LEU A 71 9.57 -10.43 2.04
C LEU A 71 10.59 -11.56 2.09
N THR A 72 11.78 -11.32 1.54
CA THR A 72 12.84 -12.32 1.37
C THR A 72 14.09 -11.94 2.14
N GLU A 73 14.94 -12.93 2.42
CA GLU A 73 16.21 -12.69 3.15
C GLU A 73 17.15 -11.75 2.39
N GLU A 74 17.03 -11.71 1.07
CA GLU A 74 17.84 -10.88 0.18
C GLU A 74 17.45 -9.40 0.22
N LYS A 75 16.26 -9.08 0.75
CA LYS A 75 15.74 -7.70 0.93
C LYS A 75 15.60 -6.88 -0.37
N ASP A 76 15.45 -7.52 -1.50
CA ASP A 76 15.26 -6.85 -2.79
C ASP A 76 13.97 -6.00 -2.83
N GLU A 77 13.04 -6.25 -1.90
CA GLU A 77 11.77 -5.54 -1.75
C GLU A 77 11.85 -4.27 -0.88
N SER A 78 13.02 -3.94 -0.34
CA SER A 78 13.21 -2.80 0.57
C SER A 78 12.72 -1.48 -0.02
N ILE A 79 12.86 -1.28 -1.32
CA ILE A 79 12.34 -0.09 -2.02
C ILE A 79 10.83 0.10 -1.82
N VAL A 80 10.05 -0.98 -1.73
CA VAL A 80 8.60 -0.89 -1.52
C VAL A 80 8.29 -0.40 -0.10
N LEU A 81 9.10 -0.81 0.88
CA LEU A 81 8.99 -0.30 2.25
C LEU A 81 9.34 1.17 2.32
N ASP A 82 10.45 1.58 1.70
CA ASP A 82 10.86 2.98 1.67
C ASP A 82 9.78 3.88 1.05
N LEU A 83 9.15 3.42 -0.03
CA LEU A 83 8.04 4.14 -0.68
C LEU A 83 6.76 4.18 0.17
N LEU A 84 6.57 3.20 1.06
CA LEU A 84 5.42 3.15 1.97
C LEU A 84 5.63 4.04 3.20
N THR A 85 6.85 4.04 3.78
CA THR A 85 7.10 4.60 5.10
C THR A 85 7.72 5.99 5.08
N ASP A 86 8.51 6.31 4.07
CA ASP A 86 9.29 7.55 4.04
C ASP A 86 8.53 8.72 3.42
N TYR A 87 8.92 9.91 3.82
CA TYR A 87 8.51 11.16 3.17
C TYR A 87 9.48 11.60 2.08
N ASP A 88 8.95 12.32 1.10
CA ASP A 88 9.76 13.12 0.19
C ASP A 88 10.03 14.48 0.85
N THR A 89 11.26 14.70 1.29
CA THR A 89 11.67 15.94 1.96
C THR A 89 12.27 16.95 0.98
N SER A 90 12.32 16.64 -0.31
CA SER A 90 13.00 17.48 -1.32
C SER A 90 12.29 18.82 -1.54
N THR A 91 10.99 18.90 -1.29
CA THR A 91 10.17 20.10 -1.48
C THR A 91 9.96 20.91 -0.19
N GLY A 92 10.43 20.45 0.95
CA GLY A 92 10.14 21.04 2.26
C GLY A 92 8.72 20.76 2.79
N GLU A 93 7.90 20.07 2.01
CA GLU A 93 6.58 19.57 2.39
C GLU A 93 6.68 18.10 2.78
N GLN A 94 5.82 17.67 3.70
CA GLN A 94 5.74 16.25 4.08
C GLN A 94 4.86 15.50 3.06
N LEU A 95 5.40 15.22 1.90
CA LEU A 95 4.76 14.44 0.85
C LEU A 95 5.31 13.02 0.83
N LEU A 96 4.50 12.08 0.38
CA LEU A 96 4.95 10.71 0.15
C LEU A 96 5.83 10.63 -1.09
N LYS A 97 6.76 9.69 -1.11
CA LYS A 97 7.61 9.44 -2.27
C LYS A 97 6.76 8.98 -3.46
N SER A 98 6.80 9.76 -4.54
CA SER A 98 6.10 9.44 -5.80
C SER A 98 7.03 8.66 -6.73
N PHE A 99 6.51 7.63 -7.40
CA PHE A 99 7.26 6.78 -8.32
C PHE A 99 6.44 6.43 -9.56
N ASP A 100 7.09 5.94 -10.59
CA ASP A 100 6.42 5.37 -11.76
C ASP A 100 6.47 3.84 -11.70
N MET A 101 5.37 3.21 -12.10
CA MET A 101 5.26 1.75 -12.13
C MET A 101 5.02 1.28 -13.56
N TYR A 102 5.80 0.29 -14.00
CA TYR A 102 5.68 -0.32 -15.31
C TYR A 102 5.30 -1.79 -15.18
N ILE A 103 4.29 -2.18 -15.92
CA ILE A 103 3.82 -3.56 -16.00
C ILE A 103 4.08 -4.05 -17.41
N VAL A 104 5.06 -4.94 -17.56
CA VAL A 104 5.42 -5.54 -18.83
C VAL A 104 4.74 -6.89 -18.94
N THR A 105 3.92 -7.06 -19.96
CA THR A 105 3.25 -8.30 -20.32
C THR A 105 3.86 -8.82 -21.62
N ASN A 106 3.43 -9.97 -22.11
CA ASN A 106 3.94 -10.54 -23.35
C ASN A 106 3.74 -9.64 -24.58
N GLU A 107 2.67 -8.83 -24.60
CA GLU A 107 2.27 -8.07 -25.78
C GLU A 107 2.27 -6.56 -25.55
N SER A 108 2.36 -6.12 -24.31
CA SER A 108 2.11 -4.71 -23.98
C SER A 108 2.88 -4.29 -22.74
N THR A 109 3.24 -3.03 -22.72
CA THR A 109 3.76 -2.36 -21.52
C THR A 109 2.77 -1.27 -21.09
N PHE A 110 2.34 -1.37 -19.84
CA PHE A 110 1.51 -0.36 -19.19
C PHE A 110 2.35 0.46 -18.22
N LYS A 111 2.05 1.75 -18.16
CA LYS A 111 2.66 2.69 -17.22
C LYS A 111 1.59 3.25 -16.31
N LEU A 112 1.82 3.21 -15.00
CA LEU A 112 1.15 4.05 -14.02
C LEU A 112 2.11 5.17 -13.62
N GLU A 113 1.70 6.40 -13.85
CA GLU A 113 2.51 7.59 -13.62
C GLU A 113 2.19 8.23 -12.28
N GLY A 114 3.22 8.63 -11.55
CA GLY A 114 3.07 9.31 -10.27
C GLY A 114 2.33 8.49 -9.24
N CYS A 115 2.73 7.24 -9.07
CA CYS A 115 2.17 6.32 -8.08
C CYS A 115 2.49 6.75 -6.65
N ILE A 116 1.53 6.58 -5.75
CA ILE A 116 1.66 6.78 -4.32
C ILE A 116 1.10 5.55 -3.63
N ILE A 117 1.83 4.99 -2.66
CA ILE A 117 1.33 3.89 -1.84
C ILE A 117 0.40 4.46 -0.76
N THR A 118 -0.87 4.04 -0.81
CA THR A 118 -1.89 4.48 0.16
C THR A 118 -2.03 3.53 1.34
N GLN A 119 -1.71 2.25 1.14
CA GLN A 119 -1.79 1.26 2.21
C GLN A 119 -0.75 0.17 2.02
N GLY A 120 -0.14 -0.24 3.13
CA GLY A 120 0.67 -1.44 3.24
C GLY A 120 0.27 -2.24 4.46
N GLU A 121 0.01 -3.54 4.29
CA GLU A 121 -0.37 -4.43 5.37
C GLU A 121 0.58 -5.63 5.45
N PHE A 122 1.26 -5.75 6.58
CA PHE A 122 2.06 -6.92 6.93
C PHE A 122 1.19 -7.94 7.62
N SER A 123 1.23 -9.18 7.17
CA SER A 123 0.50 -10.31 7.75
C SER A 123 1.48 -11.35 8.26
N PHE A 124 1.44 -11.57 9.56
CA PHE A 124 2.26 -12.52 10.29
C PHE A 124 1.38 -13.67 10.75
N ALA A 125 1.55 -14.83 10.15
CA ALA A 125 0.82 -16.03 10.51
C ALA A 125 1.76 -17.25 10.55
N ARG A 126 1.45 -18.17 11.42
CA ARG A 126 2.24 -19.39 11.59
C ARG A 126 2.41 -20.14 10.27
N SER A 127 3.63 -20.54 9.97
CA SER A 127 4.01 -21.34 8.80
C SER A 127 3.79 -20.67 7.44
N ASN A 128 3.38 -19.41 7.39
CA ASN A 128 3.27 -18.65 6.15
C ASN A 128 4.50 -17.77 5.97
N PRO A 129 4.96 -17.57 4.73
CA PRO A 129 5.94 -16.53 4.43
C PRO A 129 5.42 -15.15 4.85
N LEU A 130 6.33 -14.30 5.31
CA LEU A 130 5.98 -12.91 5.62
C LEU A 130 5.51 -12.21 4.35
N ARG A 131 4.30 -11.67 4.40
CA ARG A 131 3.62 -11.05 3.25
C ARG A 131 3.38 -9.58 3.52
N LEU A 132 3.58 -8.78 2.47
CA LEU A 132 3.21 -7.37 2.43
C LEU A 132 2.22 -7.17 1.29
N SER A 133 1.01 -6.78 1.63
CA SER A 133 -0.04 -6.38 0.69
C SER A 133 0.03 -4.87 0.50
N ILE A 134 0.13 -4.44 -0.74
CA ILE A 134 0.25 -3.03 -1.13
C ILE A 134 -0.98 -2.62 -1.91
N SER A 135 -1.50 -1.44 -1.58
CA SER A 135 -2.49 -0.72 -2.39
C SER A 135 -2.05 0.72 -2.57
N GLY A 136 -2.36 1.29 -3.71
CA GLY A 136 -1.98 2.66 -4.01
C GLY A 136 -2.84 3.29 -5.10
N ALA A 137 -2.56 4.56 -5.33
CA ALA A 137 -3.18 5.34 -6.38
C ALA A 137 -2.11 6.01 -7.25
N ALA A 138 -2.46 6.31 -8.50
CA ALA A 138 -1.59 6.97 -9.47
C ALA A 138 -2.33 8.04 -10.24
N LYS A 139 -1.59 8.99 -10.80
CA LYS A 139 -2.17 10.06 -11.63
C LYS A 139 -2.82 9.51 -12.90
N LYS A 140 -2.10 8.64 -13.60
CA LYS A 140 -2.49 8.20 -14.95
C LYS A 140 -2.09 6.75 -15.19
N LEU A 141 -2.97 6.01 -15.87
CA LEU A 141 -2.69 4.71 -16.44
C LEU A 141 -2.69 4.83 -17.96
N GLU A 142 -1.64 4.39 -18.60
CA GLU A 142 -1.54 4.37 -20.06
C GLU A 142 -0.81 3.13 -20.57
N ARG A 143 -1.12 2.73 -21.80
CA ARG A 143 -0.34 1.75 -22.55
C ARG A 143 0.76 2.51 -23.30
N VAL A 144 2.03 2.25 -22.97
CA VAL A 144 3.17 2.99 -23.53
C VAL A 144 3.83 2.28 -24.69
N GLY A 145 3.60 0.99 -24.89
CA GLY A 145 4.20 0.26 -26.00
C GLY A 145 3.95 -1.24 -25.95
N SER A 146 4.73 -1.97 -26.74
CA SER A 146 4.80 -3.43 -26.74
C SER A 146 5.66 -3.94 -25.58
N ASP A 147 5.88 -5.25 -25.52
CA ASP A 147 6.81 -5.93 -24.61
C ASP A 147 8.27 -5.44 -24.74
N SER A 148 8.66 -5.01 -25.94
CA SER A 148 10.00 -4.49 -26.24
C SER A 148 10.19 -3.00 -25.88
N TYR A 149 9.25 -2.36 -25.20
CA TYR A 149 9.37 -0.98 -24.75
C TYR A 149 10.59 -0.78 -23.86
N SER A 150 11.42 0.21 -24.19
CA SER A 150 12.62 0.54 -23.39
C SER A 150 12.24 1.22 -22.08
N LEU A 151 12.29 0.48 -20.99
CA LEU A 151 11.98 1.00 -19.66
C LEU A 151 13.03 2.01 -19.21
N PRO A 152 12.61 3.16 -18.63
CA PRO A 152 13.54 4.16 -18.11
C PRO A 152 14.25 3.68 -16.83
N GLY A 153 15.29 4.42 -16.45
CA GLY A 153 16.06 4.19 -15.23
C GLY A 153 17.09 3.07 -15.34
N THR A 154 18.09 3.14 -14.46
CA THR A 154 19.16 2.13 -14.36
C THR A 154 18.66 0.92 -13.61
N LEU A 155 18.68 -0.26 -14.25
CA LEU A 155 18.25 -1.50 -13.59
C LEU A 155 19.14 -1.80 -12.38
N GLN A 156 18.55 -1.89 -11.22
CA GLN A 156 19.23 -2.33 -10.00
C GLN A 156 19.36 -3.86 -10.00
N SER A 157 20.49 -4.31 -9.50
CA SER A 157 20.77 -5.75 -9.40
C SER A 157 19.81 -6.36 -8.37
N ALA A 158 19.15 -7.44 -8.76
CA ALA A 158 18.37 -8.26 -7.86
C ALA A 158 19.09 -9.59 -7.62
N SER A 159 18.86 -10.19 -6.48
CA SER A 159 19.44 -11.48 -6.14
C SER A 159 18.93 -12.58 -7.09
N ALA A 160 19.82 -13.49 -7.47
CA ALA A 160 19.48 -14.62 -8.35
C ALA A 160 18.54 -15.62 -7.65
N THR A 161 18.73 -15.78 -6.34
CA THR A 161 17.89 -16.60 -5.45
C THR A 161 16.99 -15.71 -4.63
N ARG A 162 15.79 -16.19 -4.31
CA ARG A 162 14.85 -15.51 -3.41
C ARG A 162 14.30 -16.51 -2.43
N THR A 163 14.61 -16.28 -1.18
CA THR A 163 14.24 -17.15 -0.09
C THR A 163 13.12 -16.50 0.74
N PRO A 164 11.83 -16.86 0.49
CA PRO A 164 10.74 -16.36 1.31
C PRO A 164 10.92 -16.83 2.75
N THR A 165 10.96 -15.90 3.68
CA THR A 165 11.15 -16.22 5.08
C THR A 165 9.86 -16.70 5.73
N LYS A 166 9.98 -17.69 6.59
CA LYS A 166 8.93 -18.11 7.54
C LYS A 166 9.41 -17.78 8.95
N PRO A 167 9.41 -16.50 9.31
CA PRO A 167 10.05 -16.07 10.54
C PRO A 167 9.25 -16.49 11.77
N LEU A 168 9.94 -16.65 12.87
CA LEU A 168 9.33 -16.73 14.19
C LEU A 168 8.83 -15.33 14.56
N LEU A 169 7.60 -15.27 15.07
CA LEU A 169 7.00 -14.03 15.54
C LEU A 169 7.31 -13.82 17.02
N ASP A 170 7.87 -12.68 17.34
CA ASP A 170 8.13 -12.21 18.70
C ASP A 170 7.41 -10.87 18.90
N VAL A 171 6.54 -10.83 19.90
CA VAL A 171 5.70 -9.64 20.16
C VAL A 171 5.79 -9.29 21.64
N GLU A 172 6.01 -8.01 21.90
CA GLU A 172 6.04 -7.45 23.25
C GLU A 172 4.98 -6.34 23.38
N VAL A 173 4.31 -6.32 24.52
CA VAL A 173 3.48 -5.19 24.97
C VAL A 173 4.05 -4.72 26.30
N ASP A 174 4.48 -3.45 26.36
CA ASP A 174 5.17 -2.84 27.51
C ASP A 174 6.37 -3.65 28.03
N GLY A 175 7.13 -4.24 27.11
CA GLY A 175 8.31 -5.07 27.43
C GLY A 175 7.97 -6.47 27.98
N THR A 176 6.69 -6.85 27.98
CA THR A 176 6.26 -8.19 28.34
C THR A 176 5.94 -8.99 27.09
N ASN A 177 6.59 -10.15 26.94
CA ASN A 177 6.37 -11.02 25.79
C ASN A 177 4.94 -11.56 25.78
N VAL A 178 4.29 -11.49 24.63
CA VAL A 178 2.97 -12.09 24.38
C VAL A 178 3.17 -13.55 24.00
N SER A 179 2.77 -14.47 24.88
CA SER A 179 2.91 -15.91 24.67
C SER A 179 1.74 -16.48 23.84
N ASN A 180 1.94 -17.70 23.30
CA ASN A 180 0.91 -18.44 22.55
C ASN A 180 0.30 -17.66 21.37
N LEU A 181 1.16 -16.93 20.65
CA LEU A 181 0.78 -16.12 19.49
C LEU A 181 0.19 -16.98 18.37
N VAL A 182 -0.91 -16.51 17.80
CA VAL A 182 -1.60 -17.10 16.64
C VAL A 182 -1.27 -16.32 15.39
N SER A 183 -1.43 -15.00 15.45
CA SER A 183 -1.20 -14.10 14.33
C SER A 183 -0.95 -12.67 14.82
N ALA A 184 -0.35 -11.88 13.98
CA ALA A 184 -0.28 -10.44 14.12
C ALA A 184 -0.46 -9.77 12.76
N THR A 185 -0.92 -8.54 12.76
CA THR A 185 -0.93 -7.66 11.61
C THR A 185 -0.35 -6.31 11.96
N LEU A 186 0.24 -5.66 10.97
CA LEU A 186 0.69 -4.27 11.05
C LEU A 186 0.26 -3.61 9.75
N SER A 187 -0.49 -2.51 9.84
CA SER A 187 -0.99 -1.76 8.70
C SER A 187 -0.51 -0.31 8.79
N VAL A 188 0.05 0.16 7.70
CA VAL A 188 0.34 1.58 7.45
C VAL A 188 -0.65 2.09 6.43
N GLN A 189 -1.40 3.12 6.77
CA GLN A 189 -2.37 3.76 5.90
C GLN A 189 -2.02 5.23 5.71
N ASN A 190 -1.87 5.66 4.48
CA ASN A 190 -1.63 7.03 4.06
C ASN A 190 -2.90 7.58 3.43
N ASN A 191 -3.63 8.43 4.14
CA ASN A 191 -4.86 9.03 3.66
C ASN A 191 -4.54 10.24 2.79
N ILE A 192 -4.70 10.09 1.48
CA ILE A 192 -4.43 11.13 0.50
C ILE A 192 -5.72 11.62 -0.15
N ASN A 193 -5.73 12.88 -0.55
CA ASN A 193 -6.79 13.46 -1.36
C ASN A 193 -6.17 14.03 -2.65
N TRP A 194 -6.63 13.52 -3.79
CA TRP A 194 -6.16 13.95 -5.10
C TRP A 194 -6.88 15.22 -5.56
N THR A 195 -6.10 16.17 -6.08
CA THR A 195 -6.58 17.43 -6.65
C THR A 195 -7.55 18.17 -5.71
N PRO A 196 -7.14 18.40 -4.43
CA PRO A 196 -8.06 18.95 -3.41
C PRO A 196 -8.50 20.39 -3.70
N TYR A 197 -7.79 21.10 -4.59
CA TYR A 197 -8.03 22.51 -4.92
C TYR A 197 -8.38 22.69 -6.40
N GLU A 198 -9.48 22.06 -6.84
CA GLU A 198 -9.99 22.23 -8.19
C GLU A 198 -10.50 23.66 -8.39
N THR A 199 -10.10 24.29 -9.50
CA THR A 199 -10.61 25.61 -9.92
C THR A 199 -11.47 25.45 -11.17
N LEU A 200 -12.31 26.45 -11.47
CA LEU A 200 -13.12 26.47 -12.70
C LEU A 200 -12.27 26.38 -13.98
N GLN A 201 -11.00 26.78 -13.91
CA GLN A 201 -10.08 26.67 -15.04
C GLN A 201 -9.61 25.24 -15.28
N ASN A 202 -9.66 24.38 -14.27
CA ASN A 202 -9.22 22.98 -14.33
C ASN A 202 -10.37 22.00 -14.55
N SER A 203 -11.63 22.44 -14.44
CA SER A 203 -12.84 21.64 -14.58
C SER A 203 -13.46 21.69 -15.97
N LEU A 204 -12.67 21.95 -16.99
CA LEU A 204 -13.15 22.03 -18.37
C LEU A 204 -13.45 20.62 -18.91
N SER A 205 -14.57 20.53 -19.64
CA SER A 205 -14.88 19.35 -20.47
C SER A 205 -13.73 19.10 -21.46
N VAL A 206 -13.21 17.88 -21.46
CA VAL A 206 -12.06 17.51 -22.29
C VAL A 206 -12.55 16.60 -23.41
N THR A 207 -12.40 17.07 -24.64
CA THR A 207 -12.77 16.32 -25.83
C THR A 207 -11.68 15.38 -26.34
N SER A 208 -10.48 15.51 -25.79
CA SER A 208 -9.33 14.66 -26.12
C SER A 208 -8.51 14.35 -24.87
N ALA A 209 -7.80 13.23 -24.88
CA ALA A 209 -6.90 12.83 -23.80
C ALA A 209 -5.77 13.87 -23.65
N SER A 210 -5.98 14.85 -22.78
CA SER A 210 -4.98 15.84 -22.40
C SER A 210 -4.56 15.63 -20.94
N ASN A 211 -3.36 16.08 -20.58
CA ASN A 211 -2.89 15.96 -19.20
C ASN A 211 -3.77 16.74 -18.20
N ALA A 212 -4.53 17.74 -18.67
CA ALA A 212 -5.45 18.53 -17.85
C ALA A 212 -6.62 17.72 -17.27
N MET A 213 -6.98 16.59 -17.88
CA MET A 213 -8.06 15.72 -17.36
C MET A 213 -7.62 14.81 -16.20
N TYR A 214 -6.32 14.62 -16.02
CA TYR A 214 -5.79 13.74 -14.97
C TYR A 214 -5.50 14.52 -13.69
N PRO A 215 -5.62 13.90 -12.51
CA PRO A 215 -5.25 14.53 -11.25
C PRO A 215 -3.75 14.92 -11.29
N SER A 216 -3.45 16.16 -10.93
CA SER A 216 -2.07 16.68 -10.98
C SER A 216 -1.36 16.60 -9.64
N ASN A 217 -2.08 16.85 -8.55
CA ASN A 217 -1.55 16.99 -7.21
C ASN A 217 -2.39 16.19 -6.21
N TYR A 218 -1.81 15.92 -5.06
CA TYR A 218 -2.50 15.34 -3.92
C TYR A 218 -2.09 16.08 -2.64
N SER A 219 -2.92 15.99 -1.60
CA SER A 219 -2.56 16.34 -0.23
C SER A 219 -2.55 15.09 0.64
N LEU A 220 -1.60 15.00 1.56
CA LEU A 220 -1.59 13.99 2.60
C LEU A 220 -2.38 14.54 3.80
N ASN A 221 -3.51 13.90 4.14
CA ASN A 221 -4.35 14.35 5.24
C ASN A 221 -3.82 13.82 6.57
N ASP A 222 -3.58 12.50 6.64
CA ASP A 222 -3.05 11.86 7.82
C ASP A 222 -2.36 10.52 7.47
N ARG A 223 -1.62 9.98 8.42
CA ARG A 223 -1.03 8.65 8.38
C ARG A 223 -1.46 7.88 9.61
N VAL A 224 -1.96 6.68 9.40
CA VAL A 224 -2.39 5.79 10.48
C VAL A 224 -1.52 4.53 10.46
N LEU A 225 -0.90 4.23 11.58
CA LEU A 225 -0.27 2.95 11.83
C LEU A 225 -1.08 2.22 12.89
N SER A 226 -1.54 1.03 12.54
CA SER A 226 -2.39 0.21 13.40
C SER A 226 -2.14 -1.27 13.15
N GLY A 227 -2.67 -2.11 14.01
CA GLY A 227 -2.60 -3.54 13.82
C GLY A 227 -3.34 -4.31 14.89
N ASN A 228 -3.20 -5.62 14.82
CA ASN A 228 -3.72 -6.49 15.87
C ASN A 228 -2.72 -7.62 16.19
N ILE A 229 -2.84 -8.12 17.39
CA ILE A 229 -2.05 -9.25 17.91
C ILE A 229 -3.03 -10.24 18.52
N THR A 230 -3.04 -11.47 18.06
CA THR A 230 -3.95 -12.50 18.55
C THR A 230 -3.16 -13.63 19.21
N GLN A 231 -3.58 -14.02 20.41
CA GLN A 231 -3.03 -15.13 21.19
C GLN A 231 -4.12 -16.11 21.66
N TYR A 232 -3.75 -17.35 21.91
CA TYR A 232 -4.61 -18.27 22.65
C TYR A 232 -4.62 -17.89 24.12
N LEU A 233 -5.81 -17.93 24.75
CA LEU A 233 -5.94 -17.74 26.19
C LEU A 233 -5.61 -19.07 26.91
N THR A 234 -4.60 -19.05 27.75
CA THR A 234 -4.15 -20.21 28.53
C THR A 234 -3.99 -19.82 30.00
N SER A 235 -3.80 -20.83 30.90
CA SER A 235 -3.53 -20.57 32.32
C SER A 235 -2.28 -19.70 32.56
N ASP A 236 -1.32 -19.78 31.62
CA ASP A 236 -0.01 -19.15 31.78
C ASP A 236 0.02 -17.69 31.29
N ASN A 237 -0.99 -17.27 30.54
CA ASN A 237 -1.10 -15.90 30.03
C ASN A 237 -2.36 -15.17 30.52
N THR A 238 -2.77 -15.41 31.75
CA THR A 238 -3.75 -14.55 32.42
C THR A 238 -3.20 -13.15 32.43
N SER A 239 -3.57 -12.42 31.39
CA SER A 239 -3.03 -11.10 31.09
C SER A 239 -3.25 -10.13 32.25
N THR A 240 -2.17 -9.59 32.76
CA THR A 240 -2.16 -8.45 33.67
C THR A 240 -2.51 -7.13 32.96
N PHE A 241 -2.58 -7.14 31.62
CA PHE A 241 -2.92 -5.96 30.85
C PHE A 241 -4.36 -5.54 31.06
N GLN A 242 -4.57 -4.25 31.19
CA GLN A 242 -5.91 -3.67 31.24
C GLN A 242 -6.65 -3.92 29.92
N THR A 243 -7.98 -3.85 29.96
CA THR A 243 -8.81 -3.99 28.75
C THR A 243 -8.56 -2.86 27.76
N PHE A 244 -8.07 -1.72 28.26
CA PHE A 244 -7.78 -0.51 27.50
C PHE A 244 -6.56 0.18 28.13
N ASP A 245 -5.63 0.60 27.28
CA ASP A 245 -4.48 1.41 27.67
C ASP A 245 -4.21 2.48 26.61
N THR A 246 -3.84 3.68 27.03
CA THR A 246 -3.55 4.84 26.16
C THR A 246 -2.08 5.15 26.02
N SER A 247 -1.21 4.41 26.71
CA SER A 247 0.23 4.69 26.76
C SER A 247 1.05 3.41 26.79
N ALA A 248 0.91 2.61 25.75
CA ALA A 248 1.61 1.35 25.62
C ALA A 248 2.79 1.44 24.64
N ARG A 249 3.85 0.67 24.90
CA ARG A 249 4.87 0.33 23.94
C ARG A 249 4.51 -1.00 23.29
N ILE A 250 4.48 -1.03 21.96
CA ILE A 250 4.24 -2.26 21.19
C ILE A 250 5.45 -2.52 20.30
N ALA A 251 5.96 -3.75 20.35
CA ALA A 251 6.98 -4.24 19.45
C ALA A 251 6.50 -5.51 18.75
N VAL A 252 6.62 -5.55 17.43
CA VAL A 252 6.36 -6.71 16.58
C VAL A 252 7.63 -7.02 15.81
N LYS A 253 8.25 -8.12 16.15
CA LYS A 253 9.52 -8.54 15.55
C LYS A 253 9.37 -9.91 14.91
N THR A 254 10.13 -10.13 13.87
CA THR A 254 10.28 -11.47 13.31
C THR A 254 11.73 -11.87 13.32
N LEU A 255 11.99 -13.11 13.65
CA LEU A 255 13.32 -13.67 13.81
C LEU A 255 13.55 -14.78 12.77
N VAL A 256 14.70 -14.73 12.13
CA VAL A 256 15.21 -15.80 11.28
C VAL A 256 16.58 -16.21 11.84
N ASN A 257 16.73 -17.46 12.25
CA ASN A 257 17.94 -17.97 12.87
C ASN A 257 18.41 -17.08 14.04
N ASP A 258 17.49 -16.71 14.95
CA ASP A 258 17.71 -15.82 16.11
C ASP A 258 18.18 -14.40 15.75
N THR A 259 18.13 -14.03 14.48
CA THR A 259 18.43 -12.68 14.02
C THR A 259 17.15 -11.95 13.65
N THR A 260 17.04 -10.68 14.08
CA THR A 260 15.89 -9.86 13.72
C THR A 260 15.87 -9.62 12.21
N PHE A 261 14.80 -10.08 11.58
CA PHE A 261 14.56 -9.95 10.15
C PHE A 261 13.70 -8.72 9.84
N PHE A 262 12.59 -8.58 10.56
CA PHE A 262 11.70 -7.44 10.51
C PHE A 262 11.43 -6.94 11.92
N ASN A 263 11.38 -5.64 12.10
CA ASN A 263 11.09 -5.04 13.39
C ASN A 263 10.21 -3.81 13.23
N PHE A 264 9.13 -3.79 13.99
CA PHE A 264 8.37 -2.60 14.32
C PHE A 264 8.45 -2.40 15.82
N THR A 265 8.85 -1.23 16.28
CA THR A 265 8.88 -0.89 17.70
C THR A 265 8.43 0.55 17.91
N SER A 266 7.33 0.74 18.62
CA SER A 266 6.87 2.07 19.03
C SER A 266 7.68 2.60 20.22
N GLY A 267 7.60 3.91 20.46
CA GLY A 267 8.09 4.54 21.69
C GLY A 267 7.32 4.07 22.93
N ALA A 268 7.81 4.42 24.09
CA ALA A 268 7.33 3.91 25.38
C ALA A 268 5.85 4.28 25.71
N SER A 269 5.31 5.32 25.06
CA SER A 269 3.95 5.80 25.33
C SER A 269 3.24 6.19 24.03
N ASP A 270 3.59 5.52 22.92
CA ASP A 270 3.16 5.97 21.60
C ASP A 270 1.96 5.20 21.04
N CYS A 271 1.58 4.09 21.66
CA CYS A 271 0.44 3.30 21.23
C CYS A 271 -0.71 3.31 22.23
N MET A 272 -1.91 3.27 21.68
CA MET A 272 -3.14 2.93 22.41
C MET A 272 -3.54 1.52 21.99
N PHE A 273 -3.98 0.72 22.95
CA PHE A 273 -4.57 -0.58 22.62
C PHE A 273 -5.89 -0.85 23.33
N THR A 274 -6.68 -1.73 22.73
CA THR A 274 -7.86 -2.33 23.34
C THR A 274 -7.76 -3.83 23.29
N LYS A 275 -8.24 -4.49 24.33
CA LYS A 275 -8.23 -5.95 24.40
C LYS A 275 -9.66 -6.48 24.30
N ARG A 276 -9.85 -7.44 23.43
CA ARG A 276 -11.11 -8.21 23.32
C ARG A 276 -10.84 -9.69 23.43
N THR A 277 -11.80 -10.41 24.04
CA THR A 277 -11.77 -11.86 24.13
C THR A 277 -12.85 -12.44 23.25
N THR A 278 -12.50 -13.41 22.43
CA THR A 278 -13.44 -14.09 21.54
C THR A 278 -13.56 -15.55 21.97
N GLN A 279 -14.80 -16.01 22.09
CA GLN A 279 -15.12 -17.39 22.39
C GLN A 279 -15.18 -18.21 21.09
N GLY A 280 -14.41 -19.28 21.04
CA GLY A 280 -14.44 -20.32 20.03
C GLY A 280 -14.33 -21.68 20.70
N GLU A 281 -13.88 -22.69 19.99
CA GLU A 281 -13.50 -23.98 20.58
C GLU A 281 -12.35 -23.79 21.62
N VAL A 282 -11.45 -22.85 21.31
CA VAL A 282 -10.44 -22.32 22.23
C VAL A 282 -10.64 -20.80 22.31
N PHE A 283 -10.57 -20.25 23.52
CA PHE A 283 -10.65 -18.81 23.70
C PHE A 283 -9.41 -18.13 23.15
N THR A 284 -9.62 -17.02 22.46
CA THR A 284 -8.55 -16.15 21.96
C THR A 284 -8.68 -14.75 22.54
N GLN A 285 -7.55 -14.08 22.71
CA GLN A 285 -7.46 -12.67 23.00
C GLN A 285 -6.83 -11.95 21.82
N THR A 286 -7.43 -10.82 21.44
CA THR A 286 -6.88 -9.94 20.41
C THR A 286 -6.62 -8.57 21.04
N PHE A 287 -5.41 -8.08 20.83
CA PHE A 287 -5.00 -6.71 21.13
C PHE A 287 -5.08 -5.92 19.82
N ASP A 288 -6.06 -5.03 19.71
CA ASP A 288 -6.13 -4.07 18.61
C ASP A 288 -5.37 -2.81 19.04
N TYR A 289 -4.33 -2.42 18.30
CA TYR A 289 -3.50 -1.28 18.65
C TYR A 289 -3.43 -0.24 17.55
N ARG A 290 -3.16 0.99 17.93
CA ARG A 290 -2.96 2.12 17.04
C ARG A 290 -1.87 3.04 17.60
N LEU A 291 -1.00 3.52 16.71
CA LEU A 291 -0.04 4.57 17.03
C LEU A 291 -0.79 5.89 17.23
N VAL A 292 -0.62 6.53 18.38
CA VAL A 292 -1.28 7.80 18.73
C VAL A 292 -0.30 8.96 18.79
N ASN A 293 0.98 8.66 18.98
CA ASN A 293 2.07 9.62 18.92
C ASN A 293 3.09 9.10 17.90
N SER A 294 3.20 9.75 16.77
CA SER A 294 4.02 9.31 15.66
C SER A 294 5.26 10.20 15.52
N PRO A 295 6.45 9.63 15.31
CA PRO A 295 7.56 10.41 14.78
C PRO A 295 7.23 10.91 13.38
N THR A 296 7.96 11.90 12.92
CA THR A 296 7.79 12.48 11.57
C THR A 296 7.97 11.43 10.47
N ASP A 297 8.80 10.43 10.72
CA ASP A 297 9.14 9.39 9.76
C ASP A 297 8.87 7.98 10.33
N LEU A 298 7.98 7.20 9.69
CA LEU A 298 7.69 5.83 10.08
C LEU A 298 8.82 4.85 9.76
N GLY A 299 9.71 5.20 8.83
CA GLY A 299 10.91 4.40 8.52
C GLY A 299 11.85 4.24 9.70
N THR A 300 11.76 5.11 10.71
CA THR A 300 12.51 4.96 11.96
C THR A 300 11.94 3.89 12.90
N LEU A 301 10.65 3.59 12.77
CA LEU A 301 9.94 2.61 13.60
C LEU A 301 9.91 1.22 12.95
N ILE A 302 9.92 1.17 11.61
CA ILE A 302 9.82 -0.06 10.83
C ILE A 302 11.17 -0.28 10.15
N THR A 303 11.82 -1.38 10.48
CA THR A 303 13.10 -1.79 9.88
C THR A 303 13.00 -3.18 9.32
N TYR A 304 13.67 -3.37 8.17
CA TYR A 304 13.65 -4.62 7.41
C TYR A 304 15.03 -4.98 6.87
#